data_cb452f078c14ea271e2b8d53618054c1
#
_entry.id   cb452f078c14ea271e2b8d53618054c1
#
_cell.length_a   1.000
_cell.length_b   1.000
_cell.length_c   1.000
_cell.angle_alpha   90.00
_cell.angle_beta   90.00
_cell.angle_gamma   90.00
#
_symmetry.space_group_name_H-M   'P 1'
#
loop_
_entity.id
_entity.type
_entity.pdbx_description
1 polymer ?
#
loop_
_entity_poly.entity_id
_entity_poly.type
_entity_poly.pdbx_seq_one_letter_code
_entity_poly.pdbx_strand_id
1 'polypeptide(L)'
;TTFKTDIRTGNKMETRIFGLIDEGGFVMRDDGSWRLDYCEVVLSDWLMRAIESNEVVTISPDYFRLRRPLERRFYEIARKHCGAQPKWQIGLANLQNKTGSNAPLKKFRLNLRQIIEDDCTPFYKIELTVDDLVIFRPRSASTALAPDIRLPEWAEDKAREVAREKGRDYHVLRSDWMAFAKAETAKGNPSKSAGAAFVAYCKKQENLRR
;
A
#
# COMPACT_ATOMS: atom_id res chain seq x y z
N THR A 1 7.06 -19.13 -2.24
CA THR A 1 5.65 -19.05 -2.66
C THR A 1 5.60 -18.77 -4.15
N THR A 2 4.89 -19.61 -4.91
CA THR A 2 4.72 -19.48 -6.35
C THR A 2 3.35 -18.90 -6.65
N PHE A 3 3.30 -17.92 -7.54
CA PHE A 3 2.05 -17.30 -8.01
C PHE A 3 1.75 -17.76 -9.43
N LYS A 4 0.47 -17.86 -9.74
CA LYS A 4 -0.02 -18.18 -11.07
C LYS A 4 -0.97 -17.07 -11.52
N THR A 5 -0.80 -16.60 -12.74
CA THR A 5 -1.72 -15.66 -13.37
C THR A 5 -2.10 -16.14 -14.76
N ASP A 6 -3.36 -15.97 -15.11
CA ASP A 6 -3.92 -16.30 -16.42
C ASP A 6 -4.33 -14.98 -17.09
N ILE A 7 -3.72 -14.69 -18.24
CA ILE A 7 -4.00 -13.49 -19.05
C ILE A 7 -4.66 -13.94 -20.33
N ARG A 8 -5.86 -13.40 -20.63
CA ARG A 8 -6.55 -13.63 -21.89
C ARG A 8 -6.33 -12.46 -22.85
N THR A 9 -5.83 -12.78 -24.05
CA THR A 9 -5.66 -11.82 -25.14
C THR A 9 -6.29 -12.42 -26.39
N GLY A 10 -7.51 -11.99 -26.73
CA GLY A 10 -8.29 -12.59 -27.80
C GLY A 10 -8.55 -14.09 -27.55
N ASN A 11 -8.13 -14.95 -28.49
CA ASN A 11 -8.28 -16.41 -28.41
C ASN A 11 -7.11 -17.11 -27.70
N LYS A 12 -6.16 -16.36 -27.15
CA LYS A 12 -5.00 -16.92 -26.44
C LYS A 12 -5.16 -16.72 -24.96
N MET A 13 -4.83 -17.77 -24.19
CA MET A 13 -4.69 -17.72 -22.74
C MET A 13 -3.22 -17.99 -22.41
N GLU A 14 -2.57 -17.00 -21.80
CA GLU A 14 -1.20 -17.12 -21.31
C GLU A 14 -1.22 -17.36 -19.81
N THR A 15 -0.64 -18.46 -19.39
CA THR A 15 -0.45 -18.78 -17.95
C THR A 15 1.00 -18.53 -17.61
N ARG A 16 1.26 -17.67 -16.64
CA ARG A 16 2.59 -17.45 -16.08
C ARG A 16 2.65 -17.92 -14.64
N ILE A 17 3.74 -18.60 -14.31
CA ILE A 17 4.07 -19.03 -12.94
C ILE A 17 5.36 -18.32 -12.54
N PHE A 18 5.37 -17.62 -11.41
CA PHE A 18 6.52 -16.84 -10.96
C PHE A 18 6.60 -16.79 -9.43
N GLY A 19 7.81 -16.49 -8.91
CA GLY A 19 8.02 -16.11 -7.51
C GLY A 19 7.90 -14.59 -7.33
N LEU A 20 7.83 -14.12 -6.10
CA LEU A 20 7.95 -12.67 -5.79
C LEU A 20 9.43 -12.27 -5.69
N ILE A 21 10.28 -13.21 -5.32
CA ILE A 21 11.71 -13.03 -5.12
C ILE A 21 12.42 -13.96 -6.11
N ASP A 22 13.30 -13.42 -6.91
CA ASP A 22 14.14 -14.18 -7.83
C ASP A 22 15.42 -14.63 -7.14
N GLU A 23 16.03 -13.78 -6.34
CA GLU A 23 17.25 -14.05 -5.60
C GLU A 23 17.20 -13.39 -4.23
N GLY A 24 17.84 -13.99 -3.22
CA GLY A 24 17.99 -13.42 -1.90
C GLY A 24 19.23 -13.93 -1.20
N GLY A 25 19.91 -13.04 -0.49
CA GLY A 25 21.09 -13.33 0.27
C GLY A 25 21.17 -12.55 1.57
N PHE A 26 22.06 -12.98 2.43
CA PHE A 26 22.39 -12.24 3.64
C PHE A 26 23.88 -12.34 3.90
N VAL A 27 24.45 -11.30 4.48
CA VAL A 27 25.86 -11.23 4.88
C VAL A 27 25.92 -11.15 6.40
N MET A 28 26.71 -12.04 6.96
CA MET A 28 26.99 -12.09 8.39
C MET A 28 28.40 -11.56 8.64
N ARG A 29 28.60 -10.79 9.70
CA ARG A 29 29.94 -10.39 10.15
C ARG A 29 30.62 -11.56 10.83
N ASP A 30 31.82 -11.84 10.42
CA ASP A 30 32.70 -12.84 11.06
C ASP A 30 33.68 -12.15 12.02
N ASP A 31 33.12 -11.41 12.99
CA ASP A 31 33.85 -10.76 14.07
C ASP A 31 33.72 -11.53 15.41
N GLY A 32 33.33 -12.80 15.32
CA GLY A 32 33.02 -13.65 16.49
C GLY A 32 31.62 -13.45 17.06
N SER A 33 30.83 -12.48 16.56
CA SER A 33 29.47 -12.22 17.02
C SER A 33 28.37 -12.77 16.11
N TRP A 34 28.71 -13.17 14.89
CA TRP A 34 27.77 -13.69 13.86
C TRP A 34 26.52 -12.82 13.70
N ARG A 35 26.72 -11.51 13.62
CA ARG A 35 25.62 -10.56 13.45
C ARG A 35 25.30 -10.37 11.97
N LEU A 36 24.01 -10.27 11.68
CA LEU A 36 23.53 -9.89 10.34
C LEU A 36 24.05 -8.49 10.01
N ASP A 37 24.77 -8.35 8.92
CA ASP A 37 25.27 -7.06 8.42
C ASP A 37 24.23 -6.44 7.47
N TYR A 38 23.86 -7.17 6.44
CA TYR A 38 22.75 -6.76 5.56
C TYR A 38 22.08 -7.98 4.91
N CYS A 39 20.88 -7.74 4.41
CA CYS A 39 20.12 -8.68 3.61
C CYS A 39 19.81 -8.04 2.25
N GLU A 40 20.04 -8.78 1.17
CA GLU A 40 19.74 -8.37 -0.18
C GLU A 40 18.64 -9.24 -0.76
N VAL A 41 17.69 -8.62 -1.47
CA VAL A 41 16.58 -9.34 -2.10
C VAL A 41 16.38 -8.77 -3.51
N VAL A 42 16.43 -9.64 -4.51
CA VAL A 42 16.11 -9.31 -5.89
C VAL A 42 14.64 -9.67 -6.15
N LEU A 43 13.85 -8.67 -6.44
CA LEU A 43 12.42 -8.85 -6.76
C LEU A 43 12.27 -9.34 -8.20
N SER A 44 11.26 -10.18 -8.44
CA SER A 44 10.95 -10.64 -9.79
C SER A 44 10.53 -9.48 -10.70
N ASP A 45 10.86 -9.58 -11.97
CA ASP A 45 10.47 -8.61 -13.01
C ASP A 45 8.97 -8.33 -13.01
N TRP A 46 8.16 -9.32 -12.71
CA TRP A 46 6.71 -9.15 -12.62
C TRP A 46 6.33 -8.21 -11.47
N LEU A 47 6.93 -8.43 -10.30
CA LEU A 47 6.67 -7.60 -9.13
C LEU A 47 7.20 -6.17 -9.34
N MET A 48 8.38 -6.04 -9.95
CA MET A 48 8.95 -4.72 -10.28
C MET A 48 8.02 -3.95 -11.22
N ARG A 49 7.55 -4.57 -12.29
CA ARG A 49 6.58 -3.93 -13.21
C ARG A 49 5.28 -3.55 -12.53
N ALA A 50 4.75 -4.39 -11.62
CA ALA A 50 3.55 -4.05 -10.86
C ALA A 50 3.76 -2.82 -9.95
N ILE A 51 4.95 -2.69 -9.34
CA ILE A 51 5.34 -1.53 -8.53
C ILE A 51 5.46 -0.28 -9.41
N GLU A 52 6.16 -0.36 -10.52
CA GLU A 52 6.36 0.73 -11.48
C GLU A 52 5.04 1.20 -12.11
N SER A 53 4.14 0.26 -12.41
CA SER A 53 2.79 0.55 -12.93
C SER A 53 1.81 1.04 -11.86
N ASN A 54 2.25 1.18 -10.61
CA ASN A 54 1.40 1.52 -9.45
C ASN A 54 0.21 0.55 -9.26
N GLU A 55 0.34 -0.71 -9.64
CA GLU A 55 -0.65 -1.77 -9.40
C GLU A 55 -0.57 -2.34 -7.97
N VAL A 56 0.09 -1.62 -7.09
CA VAL A 56 0.27 -1.94 -5.67
C VAL A 56 -0.61 -1.06 -4.79
N VAL A 57 -0.96 -1.56 -3.62
CA VAL A 57 -1.77 -0.85 -2.64
C VAL A 57 -0.89 -0.44 -1.46
N THR A 58 -0.83 0.86 -1.19
CA THR A 58 -0.11 1.38 -0.01
C THR A 58 -0.78 0.91 1.27
N ILE A 59 0.00 0.33 2.16
CA ILE A 59 -0.43 -0.15 3.48
C ILE A 59 0.04 0.86 4.55
N SER A 60 -0.85 1.19 5.49
CA SER A 60 -0.49 2.04 6.64
C SER A 60 0.46 1.32 7.60
N PRO A 61 1.38 2.04 8.28
CA PRO A 61 2.14 1.48 9.39
C PRO A 61 1.29 0.86 10.50
N ASP A 62 0.06 1.37 10.72
CA ASP A 62 -0.87 0.80 11.71
C ASP A 62 -1.33 -0.62 11.41
N TYR A 63 -1.22 -1.06 10.15
CA TYR A 63 -1.45 -2.45 9.76
C TYR A 63 -0.58 -3.43 10.56
N PHE A 64 0.65 -3.07 10.83
CA PHE A 64 1.59 -3.93 11.55
C PHE A 64 1.25 -4.09 13.04
N ARG A 65 0.36 -3.26 13.58
CA ARG A 65 -0.19 -3.36 14.94
C ARG A 65 -1.32 -4.38 15.03
N LEU A 66 -1.92 -4.77 13.91
CA LEU A 66 -2.96 -5.80 13.86
C LEU A 66 -2.37 -7.16 14.24
N ARG A 67 -2.99 -7.84 15.18
CA ARG A 67 -2.46 -9.09 15.74
C ARG A 67 -3.03 -10.33 15.06
N ARG A 68 -4.33 -10.30 14.70
CA ARG A 68 -5.01 -11.45 14.11
C ARG A 68 -4.85 -11.45 12.58
N PRO A 69 -4.54 -12.59 11.96
CA PRO A 69 -4.43 -12.70 10.50
C PRO A 69 -5.69 -12.21 9.77
N LEU A 70 -6.88 -12.48 10.33
CA LEU A 70 -8.14 -12.10 9.73
C LEU A 70 -8.36 -10.58 9.74
N GLU A 71 -7.92 -9.87 10.79
CA GLU A 71 -7.93 -8.40 10.86
C GLU A 71 -7.07 -7.80 9.76
N ARG A 72 -5.86 -8.32 9.57
CA ARG A 72 -4.96 -7.90 8.49
C ARG A 72 -5.61 -8.11 7.13
N ARG A 73 -6.23 -9.26 6.93
CA ARG A 73 -6.88 -9.60 5.67
C ARG A 73 -8.09 -8.71 5.38
N PHE A 74 -8.89 -8.38 6.39
CA PHE A 74 -10.00 -7.42 6.25
C PHE A 74 -9.49 -6.03 5.87
N TYR A 75 -8.43 -5.56 6.49
CA TYR A 75 -7.81 -4.29 6.13
C TYR A 75 -7.35 -4.26 4.66
N GLU A 76 -6.64 -5.31 4.20
CA GLU A 76 -6.17 -5.43 2.82
C GLU A 76 -7.34 -5.42 1.81
N ILE A 77 -8.40 -6.18 2.09
CA ILE A 77 -9.61 -6.24 1.27
C ILE A 77 -10.32 -4.88 1.25
N ALA A 78 -10.48 -4.25 2.41
CA ALA A 78 -11.07 -2.91 2.51
C ALA A 78 -10.23 -1.90 1.72
N ARG A 79 -8.91 -1.95 1.85
CA ARG A 79 -8.00 -1.05 1.16
C ARG A 79 -8.08 -1.19 -0.36
N LYS A 80 -8.17 -2.43 -0.85
CA LYS A 80 -8.28 -2.73 -2.28
C LYS A 80 -9.64 -2.33 -2.86
N HIS A 81 -10.74 -2.61 -2.16
CA HIS A 81 -12.08 -2.54 -2.72
C HIS A 81 -12.87 -1.30 -2.30
N CYS A 82 -12.77 -0.88 -1.03
CA CYS A 82 -13.40 0.34 -0.56
C CYS A 82 -12.55 1.56 -0.95
N GLY A 83 -11.23 1.52 -0.68
CA GLY A 83 -10.34 2.64 -0.97
C GLY A 83 -10.86 3.94 -0.35
N ALA A 84 -11.09 4.95 -1.21
CA ALA A 84 -11.66 6.24 -0.85
C ALA A 84 -13.17 6.35 -1.07
N GLN A 85 -13.85 5.28 -1.51
CA GLN A 85 -15.29 5.28 -1.71
C GLN A 85 -16.03 5.42 -0.37
N PRO A 86 -17.20 6.06 -0.34
CA PRO A 86 -17.95 6.26 0.92
C PRO A 86 -18.35 4.95 1.58
N LYS A 87 -18.52 3.88 0.81
CA LYS A 87 -18.74 2.51 1.30
C LYS A 87 -18.42 1.48 0.23
N TRP A 88 -18.11 0.27 0.69
CA TRP A 88 -18.10 -0.93 -0.12
C TRP A 88 -18.79 -2.05 0.66
N GLN A 89 -19.48 -2.95 -0.04
CA GLN A 89 -20.25 -4.01 0.60
C GLN A 89 -20.08 -5.35 -0.12
N ILE A 90 -20.16 -6.44 0.65
CA ILE A 90 -19.98 -7.80 0.15
C ILE A 90 -20.76 -8.79 1.03
N GLY A 91 -21.35 -9.84 0.44
CA GLY A 91 -21.95 -10.91 1.20
C GLY A 91 -20.94 -11.69 2.05
N LEU A 92 -21.32 -12.15 3.23
CA LEU A 92 -20.47 -12.81 4.21
C LEU A 92 -19.71 -14.03 3.64
N ALA A 93 -20.40 -14.89 2.86
CA ALA A 93 -19.77 -16.05 2.23
C ALA A 93 -18.70 -15.63 1.21
N ASN A 94 -18.97 -14.60 0.40
CA ASN A 94 -18.02 -14.09 -0.56
C ASN A 94 -16.81 -13.42 0.12
N LEU A 95 -17.03 -12.75 1.26
CA LEU A 95 -15.95 -12.21 2.06
C LEU A 95 -15.08 -13.33 2.63
N GLN A 96 -15.68 -14.40 3.15
CA GLN A 96 -14.96 -15.57 3.62
C GLN A 96 -14.06 -16.15 2.53
N ASN A 97 -14.59 -16.36 1.33
CA ASN A 97 -13.81 -16.84 0.19
C ASN A 97 -12.64 -15.91 -0.14
N LYS A 98 -12.86 -14.58 -0.14
CA LYS A 98 -11.80 -13.59 -0.39
C LYS A 98 -10.73 -13.58 0.71
N THR A 99 -11.08 -13.93 1.93
CA THR A 99 -10.09 -14.05 3.02
C THR A 99 -9.25 -15.31 2.96
N GLY A 100 -9.70 -16.32 2.23
CA GLY A 100 -9.10 -17.66 2.19
C GLY A 100 -9.36 -18.48 3.47
N SER A 101 -10.38 -18.11 4.25
CA SER A 101 -10.71 -18.82 5.49
C SER A 101 -11.47 -20.13 5.21
N ASN A 102 -10.93 -21.24 5.70
CA ASN A 102 -11.54 -22.58 5.61
C ASN A 102 -12.46 -22.91 6.81
N ALA A 103 -12.69 -21.96 7.73
CA ALA A 103 -13.55 -22.17 8.88
C ALA A 103 -15.02 -22.35 8.42
N PRO A 104 -15.87 -23.09 9.14
CA PRO A 104 -17.31 -23.06 8.88
C PRO A 104 -17.87 -21.64 8.94
N LEU A 105 -18.84 -21.30 8.07
CA LEU A 105 -19.38 -19.93 7.94
C LEU A 105 -19.89 -19.38 9.29
N LYS A 106 -20.48 -20.23 10.13
CA LYS A 106 -20.90 -19.87 11.49
C LYS A 106 -19.73 -19.38 12.34
N LYS A 107 -18.58 -20.06 12.28
CA LYS A 107 -17.36 -19.66 13.02
C LYS A 107 -16.76 -18.40 12.43
N PHE A 108 -16.75 -18.27 11.11
CA PHE A 108 -16.27 -17.06 10.42
C PHE A 108 -17.12 -15.84 10.83
N ARG A 109 -18.46 -15.98 10.86
CA ARG A 109 -19.36 -14.91 11.33
C ARG A 109 -19.06 -14.50 12.77
N LEU A 110 -18.80 -15.47 13.66
CA LEU A 110 -18.44 -15.18 15.05
C LEU A 110 -17.13 -14.39 15.13
N ASN A 111 -16.11 -14.81 14.42
CA ASN A 111 -14.82 -14.12 14.37
C ASN A 111 -14.97 -12.70 13.80
N LEU A 112 -15.78 -12.53 12.75
CA LEU A 112 -16.07 -11.20 12.18
C LEU A 112 -16.76 -10.29 13.21
N ARG A 113 -17.77 -10.80 13.94
CA ARG A 113 -18.44 -10.02 15.00
C ARG A 113 -17.48 -9.59 16.09
N GLN A 114 -16.57 -10.47 16.50
CA GLN A 114 -15.54 -10.11 17.48
C GLN A 114 -14.61 -9.01 16.96
N ILE A 115 -14.22 -9.05 15.69
CA ILE A 115 -13.37 -8.01 15.06
C ILE A 115 -14.13 -6.68 14.95
N ILE A 116 -15.44 -6.72 14.68
CA ILE A 116 -16.31 -5.54 14.65
C ILE A 116 -16.42 -4.93 16.06
N GLU A 117 -16.58 -5.75 17.08
CA GLU A 117 -16.70 -5.34 18.48
C GLU A 117 -15.40 -4.76 19.01
N ASP A 118 -14.26 -5.41 18.72
CA ASP A 118 -12.92 -4.92 19.06
C ASP A 118 -12.56 -3.61 18.33
N ASP A 119 -13.22 -3.31 17.22
CA ASP A 119 -13.09 -2.10 16.39
C ASP A 119 -11.65 -1.67 16.09
N CYS A 120 -10.73 -2.64 15.93
CA CYS A 120 -9.29 -2.40 15.82
C CYS A 120 -8.80 -2.17 14.38
N THR A 121 -9.67 -2.31 13.36
CA THR A 121 -9.26 -2.16 11.95
C THR A 121 -8.90 -0.69 11.64
N PRO A 122 -7.64 -0.38 11.25
CA PRO A 122 -7.25 0.98 10.93
C PRO A 122 -8.03 1.51 9.72
N PHE A 123 -8.41 2.79 9.76
CA PHE A 123 -9.02 3.55 8.67
C PHE A 123 -10.39 3.08 8.18
N TYR A 124 -10.85 1.88 8.54
CA TYR A 124 -12.14 1.36 8.10
C TYR A 124 -12.97 0.90 9.28
N LYS A 125 -14.24 1.25 9.25
CA LYS A 125 -15.28 0.66 10.10
C LYS A 125 -15.94 -0.48 9.35
N ILE A 126 -16.15 -1.60 10.04
CA ILE A 126 -16.79 -2.78 9.49
C ILE A 126 -18.13 -2.97 10.18
N GLU A 127 -19.18 -3.24 9.41
CA GLU A 127 -20.52 -3.50 9.90
C GLU A 127 -21.03 -4.79 9.28
N LEU A 128 -21.81 -5.57 10.05
CA LEU A 128 -22.50 -6.77 9.57
C LEU A 128 -24.00 -6.57 9.74
N THR A 129 -24.73 -6.64 8.63
CA THR A 129 -26.19 -6.55 8.63
C THR A 129 -26.85 -7.88 9.00
N VAL A 130 -28.15 -7.85 9.27
CA VAL A 130 -28.97 -9.04 9.55
C VAL A 130 -29.05 -9.99 8.35
N ASP A 131 -28.92 -9.46 7.13
CA ASP A 131 -28.96 -10.20 5.84
C ASP A 131 -27.59 -10.72 5.41
N ASP A 132 -26.63 -10.85 6.34
CA ASP A 132 -25.27 -11.31 6.07
C ASP A 132 -24.51 -10.43 5.05
N LEU A 133 -24.81 -9.14 4.99
CA LEU A 133 -24.05 -8.19 4.22
C LEU A 133 -22.99 -7.51 5.09
N VAL A 134 -21.73 -7.55 4.66
CA VAL A 134 -20.62 -6.88 5.35
C VAL A 134 -20.33 -5.57 4.65
N ILE A 135 -20.35 -4.48 5.40
CA ILE A 135 -20.15 -3.11 4.88
C ILE A 135 -18.85 -2.57 5.46
N PHE A 136 -18.01 -2.05 4.58
CA PHE A 136 -16.79 -1.35 4.92
C PHE A 136 -16.98 0.15 4.64
N ARG A 137 -16.63 1.00 5.61
CA ARG A 137 -16.69 2.47 5.48
C ARG A 137 -15.37 3.07 5.92
N PRO A 138 -14.82 4.09 5.24
CA PRO A 138 -13.73 4.89 5.79
C PRO A 138 -14.17 5.53 7.11
N ARG A 139 -13.30 5.58 8.12
CA ARG A 139 -13.62 6.18 9.46
C ARG A 139 -13.79 7.69 9.42
N SER A 140 -13.10 8.36 8.51
CA SER A 140 -13.30 9.78 8.23
C SER A 140 -12.82 10.12 6.81
N ALA A 141 -13.28 11.23 6.25
CA ALA A 141 -12.78 11.74 4.98
C ALA A 141 -11.28 12.13 5.07
N SER A 142 -10.77 12.45 6.27
CA SER A 142 -9.35 12.73 6.50
C SER A 142 -8.52 11.46 6.70
N THR A 143 -9.17 10.33 6.96
CA THR A 143 -8.55 9.00 7.12
C THR A 143 -8.63 8.17 5.85
N ALA A 144 -9.44 8.57 4.86
CA ALA A 144 -9.19 8.17 3.49
C ALA A 144 -7.72 8.55 3.24
N LEU A 145 -6.83 7.56 3.09
CA LEU A 145 -5.47 7.84 2.66
C LEU A 145 -5.60 8.85 1.54
N ALA A 146 -5.07 10.04 1.75
CA ALA A 146 -5.15 11.13 0.79
C ALA A 146 -4.86 10.55 -0.58
N PRO A 147 -5.62 10.90 -1.63
CA PRO A 147 -5.47 10.31 -2.94
C PRO A 147 -3.99 10.22 -3.23
N ASP A 148 -3.53 9.04 -3.64
CA ASP A 148 -2.12 8.80 -3.90
C ASP A 148 -1.68 9.87 -4.89
N ILE A 149 -0.87 10.83 -4.39
CA ILE A 149 -0.48 11.98 -5.20
C ILE A 149 0.51 11.44 -6.22
N ARG A 150 0.00 11.12 -7.40
CA ARG A 150 0.82 10.62 -8.50
C ARG A 150 1.66 11.77 -9.05
N LEU A 151 2.97 11.57 -8.98
CA LEU A 151 3.89 12.46 -9.65
C LEU A 151 4.09 11.96 -11.09
N PRO A 152 3.91 12.80 -12.10
CA PRO A 152 4.24 12.42 -13.45
C PRO A 152 5.76 12.23 -13.59
N GLU A 153 6.18 11.32 -14.45
CA GLU A 153 7.58 10.94 -14.67
C GLU A 153 8.49 12.15 -14.91
N TRP A 154 8.06 13.08 -15.77
CA TRP A 154 8.81 14.31 -16.04
C TRP A 154 9.14 15.13 -14.78
N ALA A 155 8.23 15.10 -13.76
CA ALA A 155 8.42 15.85 -12.53
C ALA A 155 9.39 15.10 -11.59
N GLU A 156 9.36 13.80 -11.57
CA GLU A 156 10.32 12.98 -10.82
C GLU A 156 11.72 13.12 -11.38
N ASP A 157 11.88 13.08 -12.71
CA ASP A 157 13.16 13.26 -13.37
C ASP A 157 13.74 14.64 -13.13
N LYS A 158 12.91 15.69 -13.27
CA LYS A 158 13.35 17.06 -13.00
C LYS A 158 13.69 17.27 -11.52
N ALA A 159 12.96 16.66 -10.62
CA ALA A 159 13.24 16.72 -9.19
C ALA A 159 14.56 15.99 -8.83
N ARG A 160 14.87 14.86 -9.47
CA ARG A 160 16.16 14.16 -9.31
C ARG A 160 17.33 15.03 -9.78
N GLU A 161 17.17 15.72 -10.92
CA GLU A 161 18.17 16.66 -11.43
C GLU A 161 18.44 17.80 -10.41
N VAL A 162 17.38 18.46 -9.94
CA VAL A 162 17.45 19.53 -8.94
C VAL A 162 18.05 19.02 -7.61
N ALA A 163 17.67 17.83 -7.17
CA ALA A 163 18.23 17.25 -5.95
C ALA A 163 19.74 17.02 -6.06
N ARG A 164 20.20 16.53 -7.22
CA ARG A 164 21.64 16.33 -7.52
C ARG A 164 22.39 17.66 -7.53
N GLU A 165 21.86 18.68 -8.22
CA GLU A 165 22.45 20.03 -8.27
C GLU A 165 22.61 20.64 -6.86
N LYS A 166 21.67 20.36 -5.97
CA LYS A 166 21.65 20.90 -4.60
C LYS A 166 22.36 20.02 -3.57
N GLY A 167 22.89 18.86 -3.98
CA GLY A 167 23.52 17.89 -3.08
C GLY A 167 22.55 17.28 -2.07
N ARG A 168 21.26 17.20 -2.42
CA ARG A 168 20.20 16.67 -1.56
C ARG A 168 19.78 15.26 -1.98
N ASP A 169 19.32 14.46 -1.02
CA ASP A 169 18.72 13.16 -1.31
C ASP A 169 17.31 13.34 -1.90
N TYR A 170 17.11 12.82 -3.10
CA TYR A 170 15.83 12.87 -3.82
C TYR A 170 14.71 12.19 -3.02
N HIS A 171 14.97 11.04 -2.39
CA HIS A 171 13.95 10.27 -1.68
C HIS A 171 13.48 11.00 -0.42
N VAL A 172 14.38 11.68 0.27
CA VAL A 172 14.05 12.54 1.40
C VAL A 172 13.16 13.70 0.94
N LEU A 173 13.57 14.42 -0.12
CA LEU A 173 12.78 15.53 -0.66
C LEU A 173 11.38 15.08 -1.11
N ARG A 174 11.29 13.91 -1.73
CA ARG A 174 10.01 13.31 -2.16
C ARG A 174 9.13 12.97 -0.96
N SER A 175 9.68 12.34 0.07
CA SER A 175 8.96 11.98 1.29
C SER A 175 8.41 13.20 2.01
N ASP A 176 9.23 14.22 2.21
CA ASP A 176 8.87 15.46 2.90
C ASP A 176 7.77 16.23 2.14
N TRP A 177 7.94 16.33 0.81
CA TRP A 177 6.92 16.97 -0.02
C TRP A 177 5.60 16.18 -0.03
N MET A 178 5.64 14.85 -0.08
CA MET A 178 4.44 14.00 -0.02
C MET A 178 3.69 14.19 1.31
N ALA A 179 4.41 14.29 2.42
CA ALA A 179 3.81 14.58 3.72
C ALA A 179 3.14 15.95 3.74
N PHE A 180 3.84 16.97 3.23
CA PHE A 180 3.32 18.34 3.10
C PHE A 180 2.07 18.39 2.20
N ALA A 181 2.13 17.80 1.00
CA ALA A 181 1.05 17.83 0.03
C ALA A 181 -0.21 17.10 0.55
N LYS A 182 -0.03 16.00 1.30
CA LYS A 182 -1.13 15.31 1.99
C LYS A 182 -1.77 16.20 3.05
N ALA A 183 -0.99 16.90 3.85
CA ALA A 183 -1.48 17.82 4.87
C ALA A 183 -2.27 18.99 4.25
N GLU A 184 -1.79 19.58 3.15
CA GLU A 184 -2.48 20.67 2.43
C GLU A 184 -3.78 20.18 1.77
N THR A 185 -3.77 18.98 1.18
CA THR A 185 -5.00 18.38 0.62
C THR A 185 -6.05 18.14 1.71
N ALA A 186 -5.62 17.70 2.91
CA ALA A 186 -6.52 17.51 4.06
C ALA A 186 -7.13 18.83 4.55
N LYS A 187 -6.44 19.97 4.37
CA LYS A 187 -6.95 21.32 4.67
C LYS A 187 -7.84 21.91 3.57
N GLY A 188 -8.07 21.16 2.49
CA GLY A 188 -8.86 21.63 1.35
C GLY A 188 -8.09 22.45 0.31
N ASN A 189 -6.76 22.48 0.38
CA ASN A 189 -5.88 23.20 -0.53
C ASN A 189 -5.04 22.26 -1.44
N PRO A 190 -5.65 21.43 -2.29
CA PRO A 190 -4.90 20.55 -3.19
C PRO A 190 -4.15 21.40 -4.23
N SER A 191 -2.90 21.04 -4.52
CA SER A 191 -2.16 21.69 -5.59
C SER A 191 -2.81 21.40 -6.97
N LYS A 192 -2.96 22.42 -7.82
CA LYS A 192 -3.50 22.28 -9.18
C LYS A 192 -2.68 21.31 -10.05
N SER A 193 -1.38 21.22 -9.80
CA SER A 193 -0.46 20.30 -10.47
C SER A 193 0.55 19.78 -9.46
N ALA A 194 0.40 18.53 -9.08
CA ALA A 194 1.29 17.86 -8.13
C ALA A 194 2.74 17.85 -8.62
N GLY A 195 2.98 17.58 -9.91
CA GLY A 195 4.32 17.56 -10.49
C GLY A 195 5.01 18.93 -10.44
N ALA A 196 4.32 20.00 -10.88
CA ALA A 196 4.88 21.36 -10.85
C ALA A 196 5.15 21.82 -9.42
N ALA A 197 4.25 21.53 -8.48
CA ALA A 197 4.41 21.87 -7.07
C ALA A 197 5.60 21.14 -6.44
N PHE A 198 5.81 19.86 -6.76
CA PHE A 198 6.94 19.09 -6.28
C PHE A 198 8.28 19.63 -6.79
N VAL A 199 8.39 19.91 -8.08
CA VAL A 199 9.61 20.51 -8.66
C VAL A 199 9.88 21.87 -8.05
N ALA A 200 8.84 22.71 -7.86
CA ALA A 200 8.98 24.01 -7.20
C ALA A 200 9.44 23.87 -5.74
N TYR A 201 8.94 22.88 -5.02
CA TYR A 201 9.38 22.56 -3.66
C TYR A 201 10.87 22.20 -3.63
N CYS A 202 11.33 21.29 -4.51
CA CYS A 202 12.74 20.93 -4.60
C CYS A 202 13.65 22.13 -4.91
N LYS A 203 13.21 23.03 -5.80
CA LYS A 203 13.95 24.26 -6.14
C LYS A 203 14.07 25.24 -4.97
N LYS A 204 13.09 25.30 -4.07
CA LYS A 204 13.11 26.17 -2.89
C LYS A 204 14.03 25.69 -1.77
N GLN A 205 14.45 24.43 -1.79
CA GLN A 205 15.35 23.91 -0.76
C GLN A 205 16.73 24.57 -0.85
N GLU A 206 17.33 24.86 0.30
CA GLU A 206 18.68 25.38 0.36
C GLU A 206 19.71 24.33 -0.07
N ASN A 207 20.82 24.77 -0.66
CA ASN A 207 21.92 23.89 -0.98
C ASN A 207 22.52 23.33 0.31
N LEU A 208 22.77 22.01 0.37
CA LEU A 208 23.61 21.47 1.42
C LEU A 208 25.02 22.02 1.19
N ARG A 209 25.46 22.95 2.05
CA ARG A 209 26.86 23.40 2.04
C ARG A 209 27.74 22.18 2.32
N ARG A 210 28.70 21.94 1.43
CA ARG A 210 29.80 21.00 1.66
C ARG A 210 30.71 21.51 2.76
#